data_ac0fe5e8f4331b294459d7cc1a4509e5
#
_entry.id   ac0fe5e8f4331b294459d7cc1a4509e5
#
_cell.length_a   1.000
_cell.length_b   1.000
_cell.length_c   1.000
_cell.angle_alpha   90.00
_cell.angle_beta   90.00
_cell.angle_gamma   90.00
#
_symmetry.space_group_name_H-M   'P 1'
#
loop_
_entity.id
_entity.type
_entity.pdbx_description
1 polymer ?
#
loop_
_entity_poly.entity_id
_entity_poly.type
_entity_poly.pdbx_seq_one_letter_code
_entity_poly.pdbx_strand_id
1 'polypeptide(L)'
;LVRLLERPDSLPVLQAQLVREMHYWLMSGRHGDAIRRLGWPDGHVQRIGRAVAVLRRDYAQTIPVAQLAEAAGMSVSAFHQHFRAVTSLSPLQFQKQLRLIEARRLMRAEGRSASHVAYAVGYESVPQFTREYGRLFGLPPAQDTKAARDRASA
;
A
#
# COMPACT_ATOMS: atom_id res chain seq x y z
N LEU A 1 -8.89 -5.00 22.16
CA LEU A 1 -8.73 -4.08 21.02
C LEU A 1 -9.98 -3.24 20.80
N VAL A 2 -11.18 -3.82 20.70
CA VAL A 2 -12.44 -3.07 20.45
C VAL A 2 -12.71 -2.01 21.53
N ARG A 3 -12.52 -2.33 22.81
CA ARG A 3 -12.69 -1.39 23.93
C ARG A 3 -11.71 -0.19 23.92
N LEU A 4 -10.59 -0.28 23.21
CA LEU A 4 -9.64 0.82 23.06
C LEU A 4 -10.07 1.85 22.03
N LEU A 5 -10.91 1.46 21.06
CA LEU A 5 -11.50 2.41 20.12
C LEU A 5 -12.49 3.35 20.82
N GLU A 6 -13.04 2.93 21.96
CA GLU A 6 -13.96 3.72 22.79
C GLU A 6 -13.22 4.66 23.77
N ARG A 7 -11.89 4.48 23.95
CA ARG A 7 -11.06 5.28 24.89
C ARG A 7 -9.72 5.65 24.25
N PRO A 8 -9.69 6.58 23.31
CA PRO A 8 -8.48 6.95 22.57
C PRO A 8 -7.35 7.46 23.47
N ASP A 9 -7.65 8.07 24.61
CA ASP A 9 -6.67 8.58 25.56
C ASP A 9 -5.83 7.48 26.24
N SER A 10 -6.33 6.25 26.24
CA SER A 10 -5.60 5.09 26.79
C SER A 10 -4.65 4.43 25.79
N LEU A 11 -4.70 4.81 24.50
CA LEU A 11 -3.88 4.25 23.44
C LEU A 11 -2.37 4.38 23.71
N PRO A 12 -1.82 5.55 24.09
CA PRO A 12 -0.38 5.69 24.29
C PRO A 12 0.20 4.76 25.37
N VAL A 13 -0.61 4.45 26.39
CA VAL A 13 -0.21 3.61 27.53
C VAL A 13 -0.31 2.13 27.21
N LEU A 14 -1.38 1.70 26.53
CA LEU A 14 -1.71 0.29 26.34
C LEU A 14 -1.25 -0.30 25.00
N GLN A 15 -0.97 0.55 24.01
CA GLN A 15 -0.63 0.12 22.64
C GLN A 15 0.56 -0.85 22.60
N ALA A 16 1.65 -0.53 23.32
CA ALA A 16 2.86 -1.35 23.29
C ALA A 16 2.65 -2.74 23.89
N GLN A 17 1.81 -2.85 24.91
CA GLN A 17 1.48 -4.12 25.56
C GLN A 17 0.57 -4.97 24.66
N LEU A 18 -0.46 -4.36 24.09
CA LEU A 18 -1.39 -5.04 23.20
C LEU A 18 -0.73 -5.54 21.91
N VAL A 19 0.19 -4.74 21.35
CA VAL A 19 0.98 -5.15 20.18
C VAL A 19 1.86 -6.35 20.52
N ARG A 20 2.50 -6.37 21.71
CA ARG A 20 3.29 -7.52 22.19
C ARG A 20 2.44 -8.77 22.41
N GLU A 21 1.28 -8.62 23.02
CA GLU A 21 0.35 -9.73 23.26
C GLU A 21 -0.17 -10.30 21.94
N MET A 22 -0.56 -9.43 21.00
CA MET A 22 -0.98 -9.84 19.66
C MET A 22 0.14 -10.60 18.92
N HIS A 23 1.40 -10.11 18.97
CA HIS A 23 2.54 -10.82 18.40
C HIS A 23 2.77 -12.18 19.04
N TYR A 24 2.65 -12.28 20.37
CA TYR A 24 2.78 -13.56 21.08
C TYR A 24 1.77 -14.57 20.57
N TRP A 25 0.47 -14.22 20.50
CA TRP A 25 -0.58 -15.11 20.04
C TRP A 25 -0.44 -15.49 18.57
N LEU A 26 -0.02 -14.52 17.73
CA LEU A 26 0.26 -14.80 16.32
C LEU A 26 1.41 -15.80 16.14
N MET A 27 2.49 -15.65 16.92
CA MET A 27 3.66 -16.54 16.83
C MET A 27 3.43 -17.90 17.49
N SER A 28 2.57 -17.99 18.50
CA SER A 28 2.23 -19.23 19.22
C SER A 28 1.13 -20.04 18.54
N GLY A 29 0.40 -19.45 17.60
CA GLY A 29 -0.68 -20.07 16.87
C GLY A 29 -0.19 -21.02 15.75
N ARG A 30 -1.13 -21.75 15.14
CA ARG A 30 -0.90 -22.70 14.04
C ARG A 30 -0.09 -22.16 12.85
N HIS A 31 -0.04 -20.84 12.69
CA HIS A 31 0.68 -20.15 11.64
C HIS A 31 1.98 -19.48 12.14
N GLY A 32 2.36 -19.71 13.40
CA GLY A 32 3.51 -19.08 14.04
C GLY A 32 4.84 -19.30 13.30
N ASP A 33 5.07 -20.47 12.70
CA ASP A 33 6.26 -20.75 11.91
C ASP A 33 6.29 -19.95 10.60
N ALA A 34 5.14 -19.74 9.97
CA ALA A 34 5.04 -18.91 8.78
C ALA A 34 5.33 -17.44 9.14
N ILE A 35 4.82 -16.96 10.26
CA ILE A 35 5.03 -15.59 10.74
C ILE A 35 6.49 -15.38 11.16
N ARG A 36 7.12 -16.35 11.85
CA ARG A 36 8.56 -16.28 12.17
C ARG A 36 9.44 -16.21 10.93
N ARG A 37 9.08 -16.94 9.87
CA ARG A 37 9.81 -16.87 8.58
C ARG A 37 9.71 -15.50 7.90
N LEU A 38 8.66 -14.72 8.16
CA LEU A 38 8.55 -13.32 7.67
C LEU A 38 9.60 -12.40 8.32
N GLY A 39 10.02 -12.69 9.54
CA GLY A 39 11.03 -11.93 10.29
C GLY A 39 12.48 -12.35 10.06
N TRP A 40 12.75 -13.38 9.24
CA TRP A 40 14.11 -13.82 8.99
C TRP A 40 14.91 -12.78 8.21
N PRO A 41 16.10 -12.39 8.70
CA PRO A 41 17.01 -11.52 7.96
C PRO A 41 17.29 -12.14 6.58
N ASP A 42 17.20 -11.32 5.53
CA ASP A 42 17.38 -11.72 4.12
C ASP A 42 16.37 -12.74 3.56
N GLY A 43 15.28 -13.02 4.26
CA GLY A 43 14.15 -13.78 3.70
C GLY A 43 13.54 -13.08 2.48
N HIS A 44 12.91 -13.87 1.58
CA HIS A 44 12.28 -13.33 0.36
C HIS A 44 11.33 -12.15 0.64
N VAL A 45 10.60 -12.18 1.77
CA VAL A 45 9.68 -11.10 2.17
C VAL A 45 10.44 -9.80 2.44
N GLN A 46 11.56 -9.85 3.16
CA GLN A 46 12.39 -8.67 3.43
C GLN A 46 13.04 -8.12 2.15
N ARG A 47 13.52 -9.01 1.30
CA ARG A 47 14.10 -8.64 0.00
C ARG A 47 13.06 -7.97 -0.89
N ILE A 48 11.84 -8.50 -0.98
CA ILE A 48 10.71 -7.85 -1.67
C ILE A 48 10.34 -6.54 -0.98
N GLY A 49 10.41 -6.44 0.34
CA GLY A 49 10.20 -5.21 1.09
C GLY A 49 11.11 -4.05 0.65
N ARG A 50 12.38 -4.33 0.28
CA ARG A 50 13.29 -3.32 -0.29
C ARG A 50 12.77 -2.77 -1.62
N ALA A 51 12.32 -3.63 -2.52
CA ALA A 51 11.72 -3.20 -3.78
C ALA A 51 10.40 -2.42 -3.58
N VAL A 52 9.57 -2.84 -2.61
CA VAL A 52 8.36 -2.11 -2.24
C VAL A 52 8.69 -0.72 -1.70
N ALA A 53 9.78 -0.55 -0.94
CA ALA A 53 10.24 0.76 -0.49
C ALA A 53 10.62 1.69 -1.65
N VAL A 54 11.30 1.16 -2.69
CA VAL A 54 11.58 1.91 -3.94
C VAL A 54 10.27 2.30 -4.63
N LEU A 55 9.33 1.35 -4.80
CA LEU A 55 8.03 1.63 -5.41
C LEU A 55 7.24 2.71 -4.65
N ARG A 56 7.28 2.70 -3.31
CA ARG A 56 6.60 3.71 -2.49
C ARG A 56 7.24 5.09 -2.58
N ARG A 57 8.56 5.17 -2.67
CA ARG A 57 9.28 6.43 -2.79
C ARG A 57 9.08 7.07 -4.17
N ASP A 58 9.14 6.26 -5.23
CA ASP A 58 9.24 6.71 -6.60
C ASP A 58 8.00 6.33 -7.44
N TYR A 59 6.83 6.11 -6.80
CA TYR A 59 5.62 5.58 -7.45
C TYR A 59 5.18 6.36 -8.68
N ALA A 60 5.40 7.68 -8.70
CA ALA A 60 5.02 8.55 -9.82
C ALA A 60 5.93 8.39 -11.04
N GLN A 61 7.13 7.84 -10.86
CA GLN A 61 8.12 7.65 -11.93
C GLN A 61 7.93 6.32 -12.65
N THR A 62 8.48 6.22 -13.86
CA THR A 62 8.63 4.92 -14.54
C THR A 62 9.84 4.20 -13.95
N ILE A 63 9.61 3.06 -13.27
CA ILE A 63 10.67 2.29 -12.62
C ILE A 63 10.90 1.00 -13.42
N PRO A 64 12.09 0.80 -14.01
CA PRO A 64 12.43 -0.46 -14.66
C PRO A 64 12.39 -1.64 -13.68
N VAL A 65 11.83 -2.77 -14.11
CA VAL A 65 11.77 -3.98 -13.26
C VAL A 65 13.16 -4.45 -12.82
N ALA A 66 14.17 -4.26 -13.67
CA ALA A 66 15.56 -4.58 -13.35
C ALA A 66 16.05 -3.84 -12.09
N GLN A 67 15.72 -2.56 -11.94
CA GLN A 67 16.05 -1.76 -10.76
C GLN A 67 15.36 -2.30 -9.49
N LEU A 68 14.11 -2.76 -9.60
CA LEU A 68 13.40 -3.38 -8.48
C LEU A 68 14.00 -4.72 -8.09
N ALA A 69 14.38 -5.52 -9.08
CA ALA A 69 15.05 -6.81 -8.87
C ALA A 69 16.44 -6.62 -8.20
N GLU A 70 17.21 -5.61 -8.64
CA GLU A 70 18.47 -5.21 -8.03
C GLU A 70 18.29 -4.79 -6.57
N ALA A 71 17.32 -3.93 -6.27
CA ALA A 71 17.00 -3.51 -4.90
C ALA A 71 16.62 -4.70 -4.00
N ALA A 72 15.97 -5.72 -4.57
CA ALA A 72 15.66 -6.97 -3.89
C ALA A 72 16.87 -7.94 -3.82
N GLY A 73 17.98 -7.68 -4.53
CA GLY A 73 19.11 -8.58 -4.68
C GLY A 73 18.72 -9.91 -5.36
N MET A 74 17.89 -9.85 -6.39
CA MET A 74 17.35 -11.01 -7.12
C MET A 74 17.56 -10.86 -8.62
N SER A 75 17.58 -12.00 -9.36
CA SER A 75 17.38 -11.95 -10.81
C SER A 75 15.95 -11.47 -11.12
N VAL A 76 15.73 -10.90 -12.30
CA VAL A 76 14.41 -10.40 -12.73
C VAL A 76 13.34 -11.51 -12.67
N SER A 77 13.69 -12.73 -13.09
CA SER A 77 12.77 -13.87 -13.05
C SER A 77 12.38 -14.25 -11.62
N ALA A 78 13.36 -14.41 -10.73
CA ALA A 78 13.10 -14.73 -9.32
C ALA A 78 12.31 -13.60 -8.64
N PHE A 79 12.63 -12.33 -8.98
CA PHE A 79 11.91 -11.18 -8.46
C PHE A 79 10.42 -11.22 -8.81
N HIS A 80 10.06 -11.44 -10.07
CA HIS A 80 8.65 -11.55 -10.48
C HIS A 80 7.90 -12.64 -9.71
N GLN A 81 8.53 -13.82 -9.58
CA GLN A 81 7.93 -14.94 -8.86
C GLN A 81 7.70 -14.61 -7.38
N HIS A 82 8.74 -14.13 -6.67
CA HIS A 82 8.64 -13.83 -5.25
C HIS A 82 7.79 -12.60 -4.97
N PHE A 83 7.86 -11.57 -5.83
CA PHE A 83 7.02 -10.38 -5.69
C PHE A 83 5.53 -10.73 -5.74
N ARG A 84 5.13 -11.57 -6.73
CA ARG A 84 3.74 -12.04 -6.83
C ARG A 84 3.34 -12.94 -5.67
N ALA A 85 4.23 -13.80 -5.20
CA ALA A 85 3.96 -14.66 -4.06
C ALA A 85 3.74 -13.87 -2.77
N VAL A 86 4.46 -12.75 -2.57
CA VAL A 86 4.36 -11.90 -1.38
C VAL A 86 3.21 -10.91 -1.46
N THR A 87 2.97 -10.29 -2.63
CA THR A 87 2.02 -9.18 -2.79
C THR A 87 0.72 -9.56 -3.48
N SER A 88 0.64 -10.75 -4.06
CA SER A 88 -0.44 -11.23 -4.95
C SER A 88 -0.61 -10.41 -6.24
N LEU A 89 0.30 -9.48 -6.52
CA LEU A 89 0.25 -8.57 -7.65
C LEU A 89 1.57 -8.63 -8.44
N SER A 90 1.53 -8.24 -9.73
CA SER A 90 2.75 -7.90 -10.44
C SER A 90 3.32 -6.55 -9.95
N PRO A 91 4.63 -6.27 -10.13
CA PRO A 91 5.22 -4.98 -9.75
C PRO A 91 4.49 -3.79 -10.38
N LEU A 92 4.12 -3.87 -11.65
CA LEU A 92 3.38 -2.82 -12.35
C LEU A 92 1.97 -2.62 -11.77
N GLN A 93 1.24 -3.71 -11.45
CA GLN A 93 -0.08 -3.62 -10.81
C GLN A 93 0.03 -3.01 -9.43
N PHE A 94 1.04 -3.37 -8.66
CA PHE A 94 1.30 -2.81 -7.35
C PHE A 94 1.60 -1.30 -7.42
N GLN A 95 2.47 -0.87 -8.35
CA GLN A 95 2.76 0.54 -8.58
C GLN A 95 1.51 1.34 -8.97
N LYS A 96 0.67 0.79 -9.87
CA LYS A 96 -0.59 1.41 -10.25
C LYS A 96 -1.53 1.59 -9.06
N GLN A 97 -1.64 0.60 -8.18
CA GLN A 97 -2.45 0.73 -6.96
C GLN A 97 -1.91 1.82 -6.03
N LEU A 98 -0.58 1.90 -5.84
CA LEU A 98 0.04 2.98 -5.05
C LEU A 98 -0.31 4.36 -5.62
N ARG A 99 -0.20 4.54 -6.94
CA ARG A 99 -0.59 5.79 -7.62
C ARG A 99 -2.04 6.17 -7.35
N LEU A 100 -2.95 5.22 -7.44
CA LEU A 100 -4.38 5.47 -7.23
C LEU A 100 -4.72 5.75 -5.76
N ILE A 101 -4.08 5.05 -4.82
CA ILE A 101 -4.24 5.30 -3.37
C ILE A 101 -3.75 6.71 -3.02
N GLU A 102 -2.58 7.10 -3.52
CA GLU A 102 -2.03 8.43 -3.28
C GLU A 102 -2.86 9.52 -3.97
N ALA A 103 -3.34 9.26 -5.18
CA ALA A 103 -4.28 10.15 -5.86
C ALA A 103 -5.53 10.41 -5.01
N ARG A 104 -6.11 9.36 -4.44
CA ARG A 104 -7.27 9.49 -3.55
C ARG A 104 -6.97 10.34 -2.34
N ARG A 105 -5.80 10.14 -1.72
CA ARG A 105 -5.33 10.95 -0.59
C ARG A 105 -5.22 12.43 -0.96
N LEU A 106 -4.54 12.75 -2.06
CA LEU A 106 -4.34 14.12 -2.53
C LEU A 106 -5.66 14.83 -2.85
N MET A 107 -6.60 14.14 -3.52
CA MET A 107 -7.90 14.72 -3.83
C MET A 107 -8.76 14.98 -2.58
N ARG A 108 -8.73 14.07 -1.60
CA ARG A 108 -9.54 14.19 -0.39
C ARG A 108 -8.94 15.15 0.64
N ALA A 109 -7.63 15.07 0.88
CA ALA A 109 -6.96 15.87 1.89
C ALA A 109 -6.65 17.30 1.42
N GLU A 110 -6.26 17.46 0.13
CA GLU A 110 -5.78 18.73 -0.40
C GLU A 110 -6.78 19.39 -1.37
N GLY A 111 -7.91 18.72 -1.67
CA GLY A 111 -8.95 19.29 -2.54
C GLY A 111 -8.53 19.46 -4.01
N ARG A 112 -7.42 18.85 -4.43
CA ARG A 112 -6.88 18.98 -5.80
C ARG A 112 -7.83 18.34 -6.82
N SER A 113 -7.87 18.92 -8.02
CA SER A 113 -8.67 18.36 -9.13
C SER A 113 -8.13 17.01 -9.60
N ALA A 114 -9.02 16.15 -10.07
CA ALA A 114 -8.67 14.82 -10.58
C ALA A 114 -7.66 14.88 -11.75
N SER A 115 -7.77 15.88 -12.63
CA SER A 115 -6.83 16.07 -13.74
C SER A 115 -5.43 16.41 -13.27
N HIS A 116 -5.31 17.34 -12.33
CA HIS A 116 -4.02 17.72 -11.76
C HIS A 116 -3.36 16.53 -11.04
N VAL A 117 -4.15 15.79 -10.25
CA VAL A 117 -3.66 14.65 -9.48
C VAL A 117 -3.24 13.50 -10.39
N ALA A 118 -3.97 13.24 -11.49
CA ALA A 118 -3.61 12.20 -12.44
C ALA A 118 -2.16 12.35 -12.93
N TYR A 119 -1.78 13.54 -13.37
CA TYR A 119 -0.40 13.81 -13.81
C TYR A 119 0.61 13.78 -12.64
N ALA A 120 0.24 14.32 -11.48
CA ALA A 120 1.10 14.34 -10.30
C ALA A 120 1.48 12.93 -9.81
N VAL A 121 0.58 11.94 -9.96
CA VAL A 121 0.85 10.55 -9.57
C VAL A 121 1.41 9.70 -10.73
N GLY A 122 1.77 10.31 -11.87
CA GLY A 122 2.47 9.66 -12.96
C GLY A 122 1.59 8.99 -14.03
N TYR A 123 0.31 9.40 -14.16
CA TYR A 123 -0.51 9.04 -15.33
C TYR A 123 -0.26 10.04 -16.47
N GLU A 124 -0.15 9.53 -17.68
CA GLU A 124 -0.02 10.35 -18.88
C GLU A 124 -1.39 10.73 -19.48
N SER A 125 -2.46 10.10 -19.02
CA SER A 125 -3.80 10.26 -19.57
C SER A 125 -4.86 10.28 -18.46
N VAL A 126 -5.59 11.39 -18.36
CA VAL A 126 -6.73 11.54 -17.42
C VAL A 126 -7.84 10.51 -17.67
N PRO A 127 -8.23 10.19 -18.92
CA PRO A 127 -9.20 9.13 -19.18
C PRO A 127 -8.73 7.75 -18.69
N GLN A 128 -7.45 7.40 -18.85
CA GLN A 128 -6.90 6.15 -18.31
C GLN A 128 -6.96 6.14 -16.78
N PHE A 129 -6.50 7.21 -16.15
CA PHE A 129 -6.58 7.39 -14.69
C PHE A 129 -8.01 7.19 -14.18
N THR A 130 -8.98 7.87 -14.79
CA THR A 130 -10.39 7.81 -14.38
C THR A 130 -10.96 6.40 -14.46
N ARG A 131 -10.66 5.65 -15.53
CA ARG A 131 -11.09 4.25 -15.68
C ARG A 131 -10.46 3.34 -14.62
N GLU A 132 -9.15 3.44 -14.42
CA GLU A 132 -8.43 2.60 -13.46
C GLU A 132 -8.84 2.94 -12.01
N TYR A 133 -9.05 4.22 -11.72
CA TYR A 133 -9.56 4.70 -10.44
C TYR A 133 -10.96 4.13 -10.14
N GLY A 134 -11.89 4.28 -11.08
CA GLY A 134 -13.25 3.75 -10.94
C GLY A 134 -13.28 2.23 -10.76
N ARG A 135 -12.37 1.51 -11.43
CA ARG A 135 -12.24 0.06 -11.28
C ARG A 135 -11.74 -0.34 -9.88
N LEU A 136 -10.83 0.45 -9.28
CA LEU A 136 -10.29 0.15 -7.97
C LEU A 136 -11.22 0.56 -6.83
N PHE A 137 -11.86 1.74 -6.93
CA PHE A 137 -12.64 2.33 -5.83
C PHE A 137 -14.15 2.27 -6.01
N GLY A 138 -14.63 1.75 -7.14
CA GLY A 138 -16.06 1.63 -7.44
C GLY A 138 -16.75 2.92 -7.90
N LEU A 139 -16.08 4.08 -7.79
CA LEU A 139 -16.62 5.40 -8.17
C LEU A 139 -15.58 6.21 -8.96
N PRO A 140 -16.02 7.03 -9.93
CA PRO A 140 -15.13 8.00 -10.58
C PRO A 140 -14.52 8.99 -9.57
N PRO A 141 -13.32 9.55 -9.84
CA PRO A 141 -12.61 10.41 -8.90
C PRO A 141 -13.44 11.58 -8.34
N ALA A 142 -14.15 12.28 -9.21
CA ALA A 142 -14.96 13.44 -8.80
C ALA A 142 -16.12 13.05 -7.87
N GLN A 143 -16.78 11.92 -8.14
CA GLN A 143 -17.88 11.43 -7.30
C GLN A 143 -17.38 10.93 -5.94
N ASP A 144 -16.24 10.22 -5.91
CA ASP A 144 -15.63 9.75 -4.67
C ASP A 144 -15.20 10.91 -3.76
N THR A 145 -14.66 11.99 -4.36
CA THR A 145 -14.28 13.21 -3.62
C THR A 145 -15.48 13.94 -3.07
N LYS A 146 -16.56 14.07 -3.87
CA LYS A 146 -17.82 14.69 -3.42
C LYS A 146 -18.43 13.90 -2.27
N ALA A 147 -18.58 12.59 -2.41
CA ALA A 147 -19.13 11.72 -1.37
C ALA A 147 -18.31 11.74 -0.08
N ALA A 148 -16.99 11.98 -0.15
CA ALA A 148 -16.14 12.14 1.03
C ALA A 148 -16.38 13.47 1.74
N ARG A 149 -16.56 14.57 1.00
CA ARG A 149 -16.88 15.89 1.56
C ARG A 149 -18.25 15.92 2.23
N ASP A 150 -19.26 15.35 1.56
CA ASP A 150 -20.62 15.29 2.10
C ASP A 150 -20.68 14.56 3.44
N ARG A 151 -19.88 13.48 3.58
CA ARG A 151 -19.77 12.73 4.85
C ARG A 151 -18.98 13.46 5.95
N ALA A 152 -18.07 14.34 5.61
CA ALA A 152 -17.30 15.11 6.60
C ALA A 152 -18.09 16.34 7.11
N SER A 153 -19.16 16.70 6.42
CA SER A 153 -20.02 17.86 6.75
C SER A 153 -21.32 17.45 7.47
N ALA A 154 -21.57 16.15 7.62
CA ALA A 154 -22.74 15.58 8.31
C ALA A 154 -22.40 15.13 9.72
#